data_220607f5ccf3bad1acb272eb8818aeda
#
_entry.id   220607f5ccf3bad1acb272eb8818aeda
#
_cell.length_a   1.000
_cell.length_b   1.000
_cell.length_c   1.000
_cell.angle_alpha   90.00
_cell.angle_beta   90.00
_cell.angle_gamma   90.00
#
_symmetry.space_group_name_H-M   'P 1'
#
loop_
_entity.id
_entity.type
_entity.pdbx_description
1 polymer ?
#
loop_
_entity_poly.entity_id
_entity_poly.type
_entity_poly.pdbx_seq_one_letter_code
_entity_poly.pdbx_strand_id
1 'polypeptide(L)'
;MSPENAGGDPRIDQLYRDCIDLYERSREVMIPRKDGTMQRYAPTRFKQQIDRAYADDALVPAVASIVRDTTKGFGHLADAGREDLMLESLVVDETRSYHGLFSAATVATAEQRLTKYRQSQ
;
A
#
# COMPACT_ATOMS: atom_id res chain seq x y z
N MET A 1 -23.52 -5.21 -2.38
CA MET A 1 -22.38 -4.49 -2.96
C MET A 1 -21.12 -4.89 -2.21
N SER A 2 -20.06 -5.24 -2.93
CA SER A 2 -18.78 -5.58 -2.30
C SER A 2 -18.18 -4.31 -1.66
N PRO A 3 -17.57 -4.41 -0.45
CA PRO A 3 -16.87 -3.26 0.13
C PRO A 3 -15.80 -2.68 -0.80
N GLU A 4 -15.15 -3.52 -1.60
CA GLU A 4 -14.10 -3.08 -2.52
C GLU A 4 -14.62 -2.32 -3.74
N ASN A 5 -15.94 -2.23 -3.89
CA ASN A 5 -16.60 -1.48 -4.97
C ASN A 5 -17.46 -0.32 -4.44
N ALA A 6 -17.16 0.15 -3.24
CA ALA A 6 -17.97 1.20 -2.58
C ALA A 6 -17.62 2.59 -3.10
N GLY A 7 -17.93 2.86 -4.39
CA GLY A 7 -17.79 4.21 -4.95
C GLY A 7 -18.68 5.19 -4.20
N GLY A 8 -18.20 6.40 -3.96
CA GLY A 8 -18.94 7.43 -3.25
C GLY A 8 -18.76 7.43 -1.73
N ASP A 9 -18.06 6.47 -1.16
CA ASP A 9 -17.74 6.49 0.27
C ASP A 9 -16.76 7.64 0.54
N PRO A 10 -17.05 8.53 1.52
CA PRO A 10 -16.14 9.66 1.83
C PRO A 10 -14.73 9.22 2.23
N ARG A 11 -14.57 7.97 2.69
CA ARG A 11 -13.24 7.43 3.00
C ARG A 11 -12.38 7.21 1.76
N ILE A 12 -12.96 7.19 0.57
CA ILE A 12 -12.22 7.03 -0.69
C ILE A 12 -11.23 8.19 -0.88
N ASP A 13 -11.67 9.43 -0.65
CA ASP A 13 -10.79 10.60 -0.77
C ASP A 13 -9.67 10.54 0.28
N GLN A 14 -9.98 10.11 1.50
CA GLN A 14 -8.97 9.95 2.54
C GLN A 14 -7.99 8.85 2.17
N LEU A 15 -8.47 7.73 1.65
CA LEU A 15 -7.62 6.63 1.19
C LEU A 15 -6.66 7.11 0.11
N TYR A 16 -7.14 7.89 -0.85
CA TYR A 16 -6.29 8.45 -1.90
C TYR A 16 -5.18 9.32 -1.31
N ARG A 17 -5.53 10.23 -0.39
CA ARG A 17 -4.55 11.10 0.27
C ARG A 17 -3.52 10.30 1.04
N ASP A 18 -3.96 9.26 1.75
CA ASP A 18 -3.06 8.40 2.50
C ASP A 18 -2.11 7.62 1.59
N CYS A 19 -2.59 7.15 0.42
CA CYS A 19 -1.74 6.50 -0.57
C CYS A 19 -0.69 7.46 -1.13
N ILE A 20 -1.08 8.69 -1.42
CA ILE A 20 -0.14 9.71 -1.92
C ILE A 20 0.88 10.06 -0.84
N ASP A 21 0.46 10.17 0.42
CA ASP A 21 1.36 10.40 1.53
C ASP A 21 2.39 9.27 1.66
N LEU A 22 1.96 8.01 1.55
CA LEU A 22 2.88 6.87 1.54
C LEU A 22 3.88 6.98 0.40
N TYR A 23 3.42 7.36 -0.79
CA TYR A 23 4.29 7.54 -1.94
C TYR A 23 5.36 8.62 -1.67
N GLU A 24 4.94 9.78 -1.19
CA GLU A 24 5.85 10.90 -0.93
C GLU A 24 6.88 10.53 0.15
N ARG A 25 6.45 9.89 1.22
CA ARG A 25 7.33 9.48 2.31
C ARG A 25 8.27 8.34 1.89
N SER A 26 7.79 7.41 1.07
CA SER A 26 8.63 6.30 0.61
C SER A 26 9.76 6.76 -0.32
N ARG A 27 9.61 7.91 -0.98
CA ARG A 27 10.67 8.46 -1.83
C ARG A 27 11.90 8.90 -1.06
N GLU A 28 11.79 9.06 0.25
CA GLU A 28 12.92 9.40 1.12
C GLU A 28 13.72 8.16 1.55
N VAL A 29 13.20 6.97 1.29
CA VAL A 29 13.85 5.72 1.66
C VAL A 29 14.96 5.40 0.65
N MET A 30 16.14 5.03 1.17
CA MET A 30 17.27 4.62 0.34
C MET A 30 17.29 3.11 0.21
N ILE A 31 17.47 2.62 -1.01
CA ILE A 31 17.54 1.18 -1.29
C ILE A 31 18.83 0.88 -2.05
N PRO A 32 19.41 -0.33 -1.87
CA PRO A 32 20.66 -0.68 -2.57
C PRO A 32 20.40 -0.97 -4.05
N ARG A 33 21.33 -0.54 -4.88
CA ARG A 33 21.40 -0.92 -6.30
C ARG A 33 22.22 -2.20 -6.45
N LYS A 34 22.14 -2.79 -7.66
CA LYS A 34 22.93 -3.98 -7.98
C LYS A 34 24.44 -3.76 -7.88
N ASP A 35 24.91 -2.54 -8.10
CA ASP A 35 26.33 -2.17 -8.02
C ASP A 35 26.81 -1.81 -6.62
N GLY A 36 25.95 -1.95 -5.61
CA GLY A 36 26.27 -1.65 -4.23
C GLY A 36 26.06 -0.22 -3.80
N THR A 37 25.74 0.70 -4.73
CA THR A 37 25.41 2.08 -4.36
C THR A 37 23.97 2.16 -3.89
N MET A 38 23.63 3.26 -3.18
CA MET A 38 22.29 3.50 -2.70
C MET A 38 21.55 4.45 -3.64
N GLN A 39 20.25 4.24 -3.78
CA GLN A 39 19.37 5.15 -4.52
C GLN A 39 18.08 5.39 -3.77
N ARG A 40 17.41 6.48 -4.08
CA ARG A 40 16.08 6.73 -3.51
C ARG A 40 15.06 5.77 -4.11
N TYR A 41 14.20 5.24 -3.24
CA TYR A 41 13.08 4.41 -3.68
C TYR A 41 12.07 5.31 -4.41
N ALA A 42 11.66 4.90 -5.61
CA ALA A 42 10.74 5.70 -6.44
C ALA A 42 9.65 4.80 -7.00
N PRO A 43 8.57 4.53 -6.24
CA PRO A 43 7.49 3.65 -6.68
C PRO A 43 6.55 4.37 -7.65
N THR A 44 7.07 4.79 -8.79
CA THR A 44 6.33 5.58 -9.79
C THR A 44 5.12 4.80 -10.34
N ARG A 45 5.27 3.49 -10.56
CA ARG A 45 4.16 2.66 -11.04
C ARG A 45 3.02 2.62 -10.03
N PHE A 46 3.34 2.54 -8.74
CA PHE A 46 2.35 2.59 -7.67
C PHE A 46 1.54 3.89 -7.76
N LYS A 47 2.23 5.04 -7.86
CA LYS A 47 1.55 6.33 -7.95
C LYS A 47 0.65 6.40 -9.19
N GLN A 48 1.14 5.95 -10.34
CA GLN A 48 0.35 5.95 -11.58
C GLN A 48 -0.91 5.08 -11.44
N GLN A 49 -0.79 3.91 -10.83
CA GLN A 49 -1.94 3.02 -10.60
C GLN A 49 -2.96 3.66 -9.68
N ILE A 50 -2.50 4.30 -8.60
CA ILE A 50 -3.39 4.95 -7.63
C ILE A 50 -4.11 6.14 -8.27
N ASP A 51 -3.38 7.00 -9.00
CA ASP A 51 -3.97 8.16 -9.66
C ASP A 51 -5.03 7.76 -10.68
N ARG A 52 -4.74 6.75 -11.51
CA ARG A 52 -5.68 6.25 -12.50
C ARG A 52 -6.91 5.63 -11.85
N ALA A 53 -6.71 4.81 -10.83
CA ALA A 53 -7.80 4.13 -10.15
C ALA A 53 -8.72 5.13 -9.45
N TYR A 54 -8.17 6.17 -8.86
CA TYR A 54 -8.96 7.21 -8.23
C TYR A 54 -9.82 7.95 -9.26
N ALA A 55 -9.23 8.30 -10.41
CA ALA A 55 -9.96 8.96 -11.50
C ALA A 55 -11.09 8.08 -12.06
N ASP A 56 -10.91 6.75 -12.05
CA ASP A 56 -11.86 5.78 -12.60
C ASP A 56 -12.84 5.24 -11.54
N ASP A 57 -12.88 5.82 -10.34
CA ASP A 57 -13.72 5.34 -9.23
C ASP A 57 -13.41 3.88 -8.85
N ALA A 58 -12.16 3.46 -8.97
CA ALA A 58 -11.74 2.08 -8.75
C ALA A 58 -10.59 1.97 -7.73
N LEU A 59 -10.47 2.95 -6.82
CA LEU A 59 -9.33 3.01 -5.90
C LEU A 59 -9.29 1.82 -4.95
N VAL A 60 -10.40 1.46 -4.32
CA VAL A 60 -10.43 0.34 -3.37
C VAL A 60 -10.06 -0.98 -4.04
N PRO A 61 -10.63 -1.36 -5.19
CA PRO A 61 -10.20 -2.56 -5.90
C PRO A 61 -8.73 -2.53 -6.30
N ALA A 62 -8.21 -1.36 -6.68
CA ALA A 62 -6.79 -1.22 -7.07
C ALA A 62 -5.88 -1.44 -5.88
N VAL A 63 -6.17 -0.84 -4.73
CA VAL A 63 -5.40 -1.05 -3.50
C VAL A 63 -5.44 -2.51 -3.09
N ALA A 64 -6.61 -3.15 -3.12
CA ALA A 64 -6.78 -4.55 -2.80
C ALA A 64 -5.94 -5.45 -3.71
N SER A 65 -5.93 -5.16 -5.01
CA SER A 65 -5.14 -5.90 -5.99
C SER A 65 -3.64 -5.77 -5.73
N ILE A 66 -3.18 -4.57 -5.43
CA ILE A 66 -1.76 -4.32 -5.10
C ILE A 66 -1.35 -5.12 -3.86
N VAL A 67 -2.19 -5.13 -2.82
CA VAL A 67 -1.92 -5.88 -1.60
C VAL A 67 -1.82 -7.38 -1.89
N ARG A 68 -2.70 -7.92 -2.74
CA ARG A 68 -2.72 -9.35 -3.03
C ARG A 68 -1.61 -9.80 -3.98
N ASP A 69 -1.29 -8.98 -4.97
CA ASP A 69 -0.52 -9.43 -6.14
C ASP A 69 0.90 -8.88 -6.20
N THR A 70 1.18 -7.75 -5.56
CA THR A 70 2.47 -7.08 -5.66
C THR A 70 3.32 -7.37 -4.43
N THR A 71 4.49 -7.98 -4.64
CA THR A 71 5.39 -8.31 -3.53
C THR A 71 6.71 -7.55 -3.57
N LYS A 72 7.25 -7.26 -4.74
CA LYS A 72 8.61 -6.72 -4.88
C LYS A 72 8.78 -5.31 -4.33
N GLY A 73 7.86 -4.39 -4.67
CA GLY A 73 7.99 -2.99 -4.28
C GLY A 73 7.97 -2.78 -2.77
N PHE A 74 7.11 -3.52 -2.08
CA PHE A 74 6.95 -3.38 -0.63
C PHE A 74 8.03 -4.13 0.14
N GLY A 75 8.62 -5.15 -0.46
CA GLY A 75 9.78 -5.82 0.12
C GLY A 75 10.95 -4.87 0.38
N HIS A 76 11.18 -3.90 -0.50
CA HIS A 76 12.21 -2.89 -0.31
C HIS A 76 11.97 -2.05 0.95
N LEU A 77 10.72 -1.68 1.22
CA LEU A 77 10.37 -0.91 2.42
C LEU A 77 10.55 -1.74 3.68
N ALA A 78 10.17 -3.01 3.65
CA ALA A 78 10.39 -3.93 4.76
C ALA A 78 11.89 -4.11 5.06
N ASP A 79 12.69 -4.29 4.02
CA ASP A 79 14.14 -4.45 4.15
C ASP A 79 14.81 -3.20 4.71
N ALA A 80 14.25 -2.04 4.43
CA ALA A 80 14.76 -0.76 4.97
C ALA A 80 14.24 -0.47 6.39
N GLY A 81 13.44 -1.38 6.97
CA GLY A 81 12.86 -1.16 8.29
C GLY A 81 11.70 -0.17 8.30
N ARG A 82 11.10 0.08 7.15
CA ARG A 82 10.01 1.06 6.99
C ARG A 82 8.69 0.37 6.69
N GLU A 83 8.32 -0.57 7.52
CA GLU A 83 7.04 -1.27 7.46
C GLU A 83 5.87 -0.29 7.52
N ASP A 84 6.03 0.81 8.24
CA ASP A 84 5.03 1.87 8.38
C ASP A 84 4.63 2.50 7.04
N LEU A 85 5.48 2.40 6.02
CA LEU A 85 5.22 2.95 4.68
C LEU A 85 4.64 1.93 3.71
N MET A 86 4.41 0.69 4.16
CA MET A 86 3.81 -0.34 3.33
C MET A 86 2.31 -0.18 3.22
N LEU A 87 1.75 -0.46 2.05
CA LEU A 87 0.31 -0.39 1.81
C LEU A 87 -0.47 -1.35 2.73
N GLU A 88 0.11 -2.51 3.03
CA GLU A 88 -0.47 -3.48 3.95
C GLU A 88 -0.72 -2.85 5.33
N SER A 89 0.22 -2.05 5.82
CA SER A 89 0.05 -1.35 7.11
C SER A 89 -1.11 -0.37 7.07
N LEU A 90 -1.29 0.31 5.94
CA LEU A 90 -2.42 1.22 5.75
C LEU A 90 -3.76 0.47 5.82
N VAL A 91 -3.84 -0.68 5.14
CA VAL A 91 -5.07 -1.47 5.05
C VAL A 91 -5.50 -2.01 6.42
N VAL A 92 -4.53 -2.42 7.26
CA VAL A 92 -4.84 -3.01 8.58
C VAL A 92 -4.88 -1.98 9.70
N ASP A 93 -4.59 -0.72 9.43
CA ASP A 93 -4.52 0.33 10.46
C ASP A 93 -5.93 0.68 10.96
N GLU A 94 -6.26 0.22 12.15
CA GLU A 94 -7.56 0.46 12.77
C GLU A 94 -7.82 1.94 13.06
N THR A 95 -6.76 2.73 13.24
CA THR A 95 -6.90 4.16 13.54
C THR A 95 -7.37 4.97 12.34
N ARG A 96 -7.23 4.44 11.13
CA ARG A 96 -7.62 5.12 9.89
C ARG A 96 -9.05 4.83 9.47
N SER A 97 -9.76 4.00 10.23
CA SER A 97 -11.20 3.72 10.03
C SER A 97 -11.56 3.14 8.66
N TYR A 98 -10.66 2.39 8.06
CA TYR A 98 -10.94 1.69 6.80
C TYR A 98 -11.65 0.36 7.01
N HIS A 99 -12.08 0.07 8.22
CA HIS A 99 -12.81 -1.13 8.53
C HIS A 99 -14.07 -1.25 7.66
N GLY A 100 -14.24 -2.39 7.02
CA GLY A 100 -15.37 -2.62 6.12
C GLY A 100 -15.20 -2.06 4.72
N LEU A 101 -14.17 -1.26 4.46
CA LEU A 101 -13.87 -0.77 3.12
C LEU A 101 -13.20 -1.85 2.26
N PHE A 102 -12.37 -2.66 2.88
CA PHE A 102 -11.70 -3.79 2.23
C PHE A 102 -12.33 -5.10 2.66
N SER A 103 -12.31 -6.11 1.78
CA SER A 103 -12.82 -7.44 2.11
C SER A 103 -11.98 -8.09 3.20
N ALA A 104 -12.59 -9.05 3.93
CA ALA A 104 -11.87 -9.82 4.94
C ALA A 104 -10.66 -10.55 4.35
N ALA A 105 -10.77 -11.02 3.11
CA ALA A 105 -9.66 -11.70 2.41
C ALA A 105 -8.49 -10.75 2.18
N THR A 106 -8.75 -9.51 1.77
CA THR A 106 -7.71 -8.50 1.55
C THR A 106 -7.01 -8.15 2.86
N VAL A 107 -7.77 -7.93 3.92
CA VAL A 107 -7.22 -7.62 5.25
C VAL A 107 -6.36 -8.79 5.75
N ALA A 108 -6.85 -10.02 5.61
CA ALA A 108 -6.09 -11.21 6.04
C ALA A 108 -4.77 -11.34 5.27
N THR A 109 -4.77 -11.08 3.96
CA THR A 109 -3.55 -11.11 3.16
C THR A 109 -2.56 -10.06 3.62
N ALA A 110 -3.03 -8.84 3.90
CA ALA A 110 -2.17 -7.76 4.41
C ALA A 110 -1.54 -8.14 5.76
N GLU A 111 -2.33 -8.69 6.68
CA GLU A 111 -1.84 -9.13 7.97
C GLU A 111 -0.80 -10.25 7.85
N GLN A 112 -1.04 -11.22 6.96
CA GLN A 112 -0.10 -12.32 6.72
C GLN A 112 1.24 -11.81 6.19
N ARG A 113 1.21 -10.86 5.27
CA ARG A 113 2.43 -10.27 4.70
C ARG A 113 3.23 -9.52 5.75
N LEU A 114 2.56 -8.72 6.58
CA LEU A 114 3.24 -8.00 7.67
C LEU A 114 3.87 -8.97 8.67
N THR A 115 3.15 -10.02 9.05
CA THR A 115 3.67 -11.04 9.93
C THR A 115 4.90 -11.72 9.34
N LYS A 116 4.86 -12.05 8.06
CA LYS A 116 5.99 -12.68 7.36
C LYS A 116 7.23 -11.79 7.37
N TYR A 117 7.07 -10.49 7.10
CA TYR A 117 8.20 -9.56 7.12
C TYR A 117 8.77 -9.42 8.53
N ARG A 118 7.92 -9.33 9.54
CA ARG A 118 8.37 -9.25 10.95
C ARG A 118 9.16 -10.48 11.37
N GLN A 119 8.76 -11.65 10.90
CA GLN A 119 9.45 -12.90 11.21
C GLN A 119 10.82 -13.02 10.53
N SER A 120 11.02 -12.35 9.40
CA SER A 120 12.28 -12.41 8.66
C SER A 120 13.30 -11.35 9.08
N GLN A 121 12.97 -10.54 10.07
CA GLN A 121 13.87 -9.50 10.60
C GLN A 121 14.63 -9.99 11.85
#